data_3a83be505dcfd9b6c04344833c76f494
#
_entry.id   3a83be505dcfd9b6c04344833c76f494
#
_cell.length_a   1.000
_cell.length_b   1.000
_cell.length_c   1.000
_cell.angle_alpha   90.00
_cell.angle_beta   90.00
_cell.angle_gamma   90.00
#
_symmetry.space_group_name_H-M   'P 1'
#
loop_
_entity.id
_entity.type
_entity.pdbx_description
1 polymer ?
#
loop_
_entity_poly.entity_id
_entity_poly.type
_entity_poly.pdbx_seq_one_letter_code
_entity_poly.pdbx_strand_id
1 'polypeptide(L)'
;MSRSDEHTALADELRQRIKAGDVAGVDALYHDDAIVWRNIDNRELVKKQMLRVIEFLAKQVSELRYEDVRVQATDDGYVQQHTLKCIAPSGEPVQARACLVVKVRDGKVARLDEYLDSAAMAPLTG
;
A
#
# COMPACT_ATOMS: atom_id res chain seq x y z
N MET A 1 21.56 -12.14 -3.32
CA MET A 1 20.11 -12.20 -3.08
C MET A 1 19.40 -12.35 -4.43
N SER A 2 18.44 -13.23 -4.53
CA SER A 2 17.68 -13.41 -5.77
C SER A 2 16.72 -12.25 -6.00
N ARG A 3 16.22 -12.13 -7.24
CA ARG A 3 15.19 -11.14 -7.58
C ARG A 3 13.93 -11.36 -6.75
N SER A 4 13.53 -12.62 -6.55
CA SER A 4 12.37 -12.95 -5.71
C SER A 4 12.55 -12.44 -4.28
N ASP A 5 13.74 -12.63 -3.70
CA ASP A 5 14.04 -12.15 -2.36
C ASP A 5 14.02 -10.64 -2.29
N GLU A 6 14.52 -9.96 -3.32
CA GLU A 6 14.49 -8.50 -3.41
C GLU A 6 13.06 -7.98 -3.47
N HIS A 7 12.19 -8.64 -4.23
CA HIS A 7 10.79 -8.23 -4.36
C HIS A 7 10.04 -8.43 -3.03
N THR A 8 10.23 -9.55 -2.37
CA THR A 8 9.57 -9.80 -1.07
C THR A 8 10.10 -8.88 0.02
N ALA A 9 11.40 -8.57 -0.01
CA ALA A 9 12.01 -7.62 0.92
C ALA A 9 11.45 -6.20 0.72
N LEU A 10 11.23 -5.78 -0.53
CA LEU A 10 10.63 -4.48 -0.82
C LEU A 10 9.20 -4.40 -0.29
N ALA A 11 8.40 -5.46 -0.48
CA ALA A 11 7.04 -5.51 0.05
C ALA A 11 7.03 -5.35 1.57
N ASP A 12 7.93 -6.05 2.26
CA ASP A 12 8.06 -5.98 3.71
C ASP A 12 8.47 -4.58 4.18
N GLU A 13 9.45 -4.00 3.52
CA GLU A 13 9.95 -2.67 3.83
C GLU A 13 8.85 -1.60 3.66
N LEU A 14 8.07 -1.70 2.58
CA LEU A 14 6.96 -0.77 2.35
C LEU A 14 5.93 -0.84 3.46
N ARG A 15 5.51 -2.05 3.87
CA ARG A 15 4.55 -2.19 4.96
C ARG A 15 5.07 -1.57 6.26
N GLN A 16 6.34 -1.81 6.58
CA GLN A 16 6.94 -1.27 7.79
C GLN A 16 6.95 0.26 7.77
N ARG A 17 7.35 0.87 6.65
CA ARG A 17 7.40 2.32 6.52
C ARG A 17 6.02 2.97 6.55
N ILE A 18 5.04 2.38 5.89
CA ILE A 18 3.65 2.87 5.91
C ILE A 18 3.11 2.80 7.34
N LYS A 19 3.31 1.67 8.02
CA LYS A 19 2.85 1.47 9.38
C LYS A 19 3.50 2.45 10.37
N ALA A 20 4.77 2.79 10.13
CA ALA A 20 5.50 3.76 10.94
C ALA A 20 5.14 5.22 10.64
N GLY A 21 4.36 5.48 9.59
CA GLY A 21 4.04 6.83 9.16
C GLY A 21 5.21 7.54 8.51
N ASP A 22 6.18 6.79 7.99
CA ASP A 22 7.40 7.31 7.39
C ASP A 22 7.16 7.66 5.92
N VAL A 23 6.53 8.80 5.67
CA VAL A 23 6.17 9.24 4.32
C VAL A 23 7.41 9.40 3.43
N ALA A 24 8.47 10.00 3.95
CA ALA A 24 9.72 10.18 3.20
C ALA A 24 10.35 8.82 2.84
N GLY A 25 10.26 7.85 3.75
CA GLY A 25 10.74 6.50 3.51
C GLY A 25 9.94 5.78 2.42
N VAL A 26 8.63 5.98 2.39
CA VAL A 26 7.77 5.43 1.32
C VAL A 26 8.12 6.10 -0.01
N ASP A 27 8.26 7.42 -0.03
CA ASP A 27 8.66 8.17 -1.22
C ASP A 27 9.93 7.60 -1.85
N ALA A 28 10.92 7.28 -1.02
CA ALA A 28 12.21 6.75 -1.48
C ALA A 28 12.10 5.38 -2.17
N LEU A 29 11.02 4.64 -1.93
CA LEU A 29 10.81 3.29 -2.49
C LEU A 29 9.96 3.28 -3.77
N TYR A 30 9.51 4.45 -4.22
CA TYR A 30 8.73 4.59 -5.45
C TYR A 30 9.52 5.39 -6.49
N HIS A 31 9.41 5.00 -7.75
CA HIS A 31 9.90 5.83 -8.86
C HIS A 31 9.11 7.13 -8.92
N ASP A 32 9.74 8.20 -9.42
CA ASP A 32 9.08 9.49 -9.57
C ASP A 32 7.89 9.44 -10.53
N ASP A 33 7.95 8.56 -11.53
CA ASP A 33 6.89 8.35 -12.51
C ASP A 33 5.95 7.20 -12.16
N ALA A 34 6.02 6.69 -10.92
CA ALA A 34 5.17 5.58 -10.48
C ALA A 34 3.69 5.96 -10.55
N ILE A 35 2.87 4.99 -10.90
CA ILE A 35 1.41 5.13 -10.94
C ILE A 35 0.80 4.14 -9.95
N VAL A 36 -0.17 4.62 -9.19
CA VAL A 36 -0.99 3.79 -8.30
C VAL A 36 -2.43 3.85 -8.76
N TRP A 37 -2.96 2.72 -9.20
CA TRP A 37 -4.37 2.60 -9.54
C TRP A 37 -5.15 2.00 -8.38
N ARG A 38 -6.37 2.47 -8.15
CA ARG A 38 -7.23 2.00 -7.07
C ARG A 38 -8.60 1.64 -7.60
N ASN A 39 -9.13 0.50 -7.18
CA ASN A 39 -10.48 0.10 -7.58
C ASN A 39 -11.57 0.91 -6.84
N ILE A 40 -11.26 1.46 -5.68
CA ILE A 40 -12.28 2.16 -4.87
C ILE A 40 -12.88 3.37 -5.58
N ASP A 41 -12.13 4.01 -6.46
CA ASP A 41 -12.60 5.16 -7.24
C ASP A 41 -12.20 5.06 -8.71
N ASN A 42 -11.60 3.95 -9.13
CA ASN A 42 -11.12 3.71 -10.50
C ASN A 42 -10.20 4.83 -10.99
N ARG A 43 -9.29 5.29 -10.11
CA ARG A 43 -8.37 6.39 -10.44
C ARG A 43 -6.94 5.94 -10.44
N GLU A 44 -6.18 6.53 -11.36
CA GLU A 44 -4.72 6.47 -11.33
C GLU A 44 -4.19 7.68 -10.59
N LEU A 45 -3.38 7.43 -9.58
CA LEU A 45 -2.72 8.47 -8.81
C LEU A 45 -1.26 8.55 -9.21
N VAL A 46 -0.73 9.76 -9.37
CA VAL A 46 0.71 9.97 -9.46
C VAL A 46 1.32 9.89 -8.07
N LYS A 47 2.64 9.75 -8.00
CA LYS A 47 3.36 9.58 -6.73
C LYS A 47 2.97 10.61 -5.67
N LYS A 48 2.91 11.87 -6.04
CA LYS A 48 2.58 12.96 -5.12
C LYS A 48 1.19 12.76 -4.48
N GLN A 49 0.21 12.33 -5.26
CA GLN A 49 -1.14 12.05 -4.77
C GLN A 49 -1.15 10.84 -3.85
N MET A 50 -0.41 9.80 -4.20
CA MET A 50 -0.29 8.60 -3.39
C MET A 50 0.34 8.93 -2.02
N LEU A 51 1.36 9.77 -1.99
CA LEU A 51 2.01 10.17 -0.74
C LEU A 51 1.05 10.94 0.17
N ARG A 52 0.12 11.71 -0.39
CA ARG A 52 -0.93 12.37 0.41
C ARG A 52 -1.84 11.36 1.10
N VAL A 53 -2.15 10.25 0.43
CA VAL A 53 -2.94 9.16 1.02
C VAL A 53 -2.16 8.54 2.19
N ILE A 54 -0.87 8.28 1.99
CA ILE A 54 -0.02 7.72 3.06
C ILE A 54 0.06 8.69 4.24
N GLU A 55 0.18 9.98 3.98
CA GLU A 55 0.19 11.00 5.03
C GLU A 55 -1.13 11.03 5.81
N PHE A 56 -2.27 10.92 5.11
CA PHE A 56 -3.58 10.82 5.76
C PHE A 56 -3.62 9.60 6.70
N LEU A 57 -3.17 8.43 6.23
CA LEU A 57 -3.12 7.24 7.05
C LEU A 57 -2.23 7.45 8.28
N ALA A 58 -1.08 8.09 8.10
CA ALA A 58 -0.14 8.34 9.19
C ALA A 58 -0.70 9.26 10.27
N LYS A 59 -1.47 10.28 9.87
CA LYS A 59 -1.93 11.34 10.78
C LYS A 59 -3.34 11.16 11.29
N GLN A 60 -4.23 10.56 10.50
CA GLN A 60 -5.66 10.56 10.77
C GLN A 60 -6.20 9.23 11.24
N VAL A 61 -5.53 8.13 10.95
CA VAL A 61 -5.95 6.82 11.43
C VAL A 61 -5.04 6.34 12.55
N SER A 62 -5.55 5.46 13.39
CA SER A 62 -4.77 4.85 14.47
C SER A 62 -4.80 3.33 14.35
N GLU A 63 -3.85 2.68 15.02
CA GLU A 63 -3.74 1.23 15.10
C GLU A 63 -3.68 0.54 13.73
N LEU A 64 -2.98 1.17 12.78
CA LEU A 64 -2.83 0.61 11.43
C LEU A 64 -2.05 -0.70 11.50
N ARG A 65 -2.66 -1.78 10.98
CA ARG A 65 -2.07 -3.12 10.97
C ARG A 65 -2.32 -3.80 9.64
N TYR A 66 -1.36 -4.63 9.25
CA TYR A 66 -1.51 -5.56 8.15
C TYR A 66 -1.58 -6.96 8.75
N GLU A 67 -2.66 -7.69 8.51
CA GLU A 67 -2.86 -9.05 9.00
C GLU A 67 -3.03 -10.03 7.85
N ASP A 68 -2.74 -11.30 8.10
CA ASP A 68 -2.85 -12.38 7.11
C ASP A 68 -2.07 -12.06 5.83
N VAL A 69 -0.87 -11.52 5.98
CA VAL A 69 -0.06 -11.08 4.84
C VAL A 69 0.48 -12.29 4.08
N ARG A 70 0.26 -12.29 2.77
CA ARG A 70 0.83 -13.28 1.86
C ARG A 70 1.45 -12.53 0.69
N VAL A 71 2.73 -12.74 0.46
CA VAL A 71 3.47 -12.11 -0.63
C VAL A 71 4.02 -13.19 -1.53
N GLN A 72 3.78 -13.04 -2.83
CA GLN A 72 4.30 -13.95 -3.84
C GLN A 72 5.04 -13.13 -4.89
N ALA A 73 6.32 -13.42 -5.05
CA ALA A 73 7.14 -12.76 -6.07
C ALA A 73 6.71 -13.21 -7.47
N THR A 74 6.75 -12.27 -8.41
CA THR A 74 6.58 -12.51 -9.84
C THR A 74 7.86 -12.12 -10.55
N ASP A 75 7.95 -12.35 -11.86
CA ASP A 75 9.15 -12.02 -12.63
C ASP A 75 9.50 -10.53 -12.53
N ASP A 76 8.51 -9.66 -12.47
CA ASP A 76 8.68 -8.21 -12.53
C ASP A 76 8.15 -7.48 -11.30
N GLY A 77 7.87 -8.19 -10.22
CA GLY A 77 7.38 -7.55 -9.01
C GLY A 77 6.86 -8.55 -7.99
N TYR A 78 5.66 -8.27 -7.45
CA TYR A 78 5.04 -9.17 -6.49
C TYR A 78 3.53 -8.96 -6.44
N VAL A 79 2.84 -9.94 -5.88
CA VAL A 79 1.44 -9.85 -5.49
C VAL A 79 1.37 -9.98 -3.98
N GLN A 80 0.65 -9.06 -3.34
CA GLN A 80 0.47 -9.08 -1.89
C GLN A 80 -1.02 -9.12 -1.56
N GLN A 81 -1.39 -10.09 -0.73
CA GLN A 81 -2.73 -10.18 -0.17
C GLN A 81 -2.63 -9.91 1.33
N HIS A 82 -3.57 -9.17 1.87
CA HIS A 82 -3.60 -8.91 3.32
C HIS A 82 -4.97 -8.41 3.75
N THR A 83 -5.17 -8.33 5.05
CA THR A 83 -6.29 -7.62 5.64
C THR A 83 -5.75 -6.35 6.29
N LEU A 84 -6.24 -5.21 5.85
CA LEU A 84 -5.90 -3.91 6.44
C LEU A 84 -6.83 -3.67 7.61
N LYS A 85 -6.27 -3.38 8.79
CA LYS A 85 -7.05 -3.01 9.96
C LYS A 85 -6.58 -1.69 10.51
N CYS A 86 -7.51 -0.84 10.90
CA CYS A 86 -7.19 0.43 11.56
C CYS A 86 -8.43 0.98 12.24
N ILE A 87 -8.26 2.10 12.94
CA ILE A 87 -9.36 2.87 13.52
C ILE A 87 -9.44 4.18 12.74
N ALA A 88 -10.62 4.47 12.18
CA ALA A 88 -10.88 5.69 11.43
C ALA A 88 -10.89 6.92 12.37
N PRO A 89 -10.77 8.15 11.82
CA PRO A 89 -10.89 9.37 12.64
C PRO A 89 -12.18 9.46 13.44
N SER A 90 -13.26 8.86 12.94
CA SER A 90 -14.55 8.78 13.64
C SER A 90 -14.55 7.85 14.83
N GLY A 91 -13.51 7.02 15.00
CA GLY A 91 -13.44 5.97 15.99
C GLY A 91 -13.96 4.63 15.49
N GLU A 92 -14.48 4.56 14.27
CA GLU A 92 -14.98 3.30 13.72
C GLU A 92 -13.83 2.37 13.32
N PRO A 93 -13.94 1.07 13.65
CA PRO A 93 -12.94 0.10 13.19
C PRO A 93 -13.10 -0.16 11.69
N VAL A 94 -11.96 -0.32 11.01
CA VAL A 94 -11.90 -0.67 9.60
C VAL A 94 -11.21 -2.01 9.48
N GLN A 95 -11.80 -2.90 8.69
CA GLN A 95 -11.21 -4.20 8.37
C GLN A 95 -11.52 -4.48 6.90
N ALA A 96 -10.51 -4.34 6.04
CA ALA A 96 -10.67 -4.44 4.61
C ALA A 96 -9.69 -5.44 4.01
N ARG A 97 -10.21 -6.36 3.21
CA ARG A 97 -9.38 -7.26 2.42
C ARG A 97 -8.79 -6.51 1.25
N ALA A 98 -7.51 -6.75 0.99
CA ALA A 98 -6.77 -6.08 -0.07
C ALA A 98 -5.91 -7.04 -0.87
N CYS A 99 -5.72 -6.69 -2.14
CA CYS A 99 -4.76 -7.36 -3.02
C CYS A 99 -4.02 -6.28 -3.80
N LEU A 100 -2.70 -6.32 -3.75
CA LEU A 100 -1.83 -5.42 -4.48
C LEU A 100 -1.10 -6.20 -5.57
N VAL A 101 -1.12 -5.68 -6.79
CA VAL A 101 -0.30 -6.19 -7.90
C VAL A 101 0.74 -5.13 -8.20
N VAL A 102 2.01 -5.44 -7.96
CA VAL A 102 3.08 -4.45 -7.95
C VAL A 102 4.12 -4.80 -9.02
N LYS A 103 4.48 -3.80 -9.82
CA LYS A 103 5.59 -3.88 -10.76
C LYS A 103 6.78 -3.12 -10.20
N VAL A 104 7.93 -3.75 -10.25
CA VAL A 104 9.19 -3.23 -9.68
C VAL A 104 10.18 -3.01 -10.81
N ARG A 105 10.88 -1.89 -10.77
CA ARG A 105 11.97 -1.57 -11.69
C ARG A 105 13.11 -1.00 -10.85
N ASP A 106 14.30 -1.55 -11.03
CA ASP A 106 15.50 -1.07 -10.34
C ASP A 106 15.31 -0.96 -8.81
N GLY A 107 14.66 -1.96 -8.23
CA GLY A 107 14.48 -2.04 -6.78
C GLY A 107 13.42 -1.14 -6.19
N LYS A 108 12.65 -0.42 -7.03
CA LYS A 108 11.60 0.49 -6.57
C LYS A 108 10.28 0.21 -7.29
N VAL A 109 9.19 0.63 -6.67
CA VAL A 109 7.85 0.47 -7.26
C VAL A 109 7.73 1.34 -8.50
N ALA A 110 7.36 0.72 -9.62
CA ALA A 110 7.05 1.41 -10.87
C ALA A 110 5.55 1.55 -11.08
N ARG A 111 4.77 0.55 -10.66
CA ARG A 111 3.30 0.58 -10.71
C ARG A 111 2.72 -0.30 -9.61
N LEU A 112 1.62 0.15 -9.03
CA LEU A 112 0.87 -0.61 -8.06
C LEU A 112 -0.61 -0.53 -8.38
N ASP A 113 -1.24 -1.68 -8.57
CA ASP A 113 -2.69 -1.78 -8.71
C ASP A 113 -3.26 -2.30 -7.40
N GLU A 114 -4.15 -1.51 -6.78
CA GLU A 114 -4.72 -1.81 -5.48
C GLU A 114 -6.18 -2.18 -5.60
N TYR A 115 -6.50 -3.38 -5.11
CA TYR A 115 -7.86 -3.90 -5.03
C TYR A 115 -8.25 -4.01 -3.57
N LEU A 116 -9.25 -3.23 -3.16
CA LEU A 116 -9.73 -3.17 -1.78
C LEU A 116 -11.23 -3.47 -1.76
N ASP A 117 -11.68 -4.02 -0.63
CA ASP A 117 -13.10 -4.08 -0.34
C ASP A 117 -13.58 -2.64 -0.07
N SER A 118 -14.18 -2.02 -1.08
CA SER A 118 -14.55 -0.61 -1.04
C SER A 118 -15.63 -0.32 0.00
N ALA A 119 -16.56 -1.26 0.22
CA ALA A 119 -17.60 -1.09 1.24
C ALA A 119 -16.97 -1.02 2.64
N ALA A 120 -15.97 -1.85 2.90
CA ALA A 120 -15.27 -1.87 4.18
C ALA A 120 -14.47 -0.60 4.44
N MET A 121 -14.13 0.14 3.39
CA MET A 121 -13.36 1.38 3.49
C MET A 121 -14.24 2.63 3.74
N ALA A 122 -15.55 2.46 3.80
CA ALA A 122 -16.49 3.58 3.96
C ALA A 122 -16.15 4.54 5.11
N PRO A 123 -15.71 4.07 6.29
CA PRO A 123 -15.34 4.99 7.38
C PRO A 123 -14.18 5.94 7.03
N LEU A 124 -13.38 5.60 6.01
CA LEU A 124 -12.25 6.43 5.56
C LEU A 124 -12.59 7.25 4.31
N THR A 125 -13.61 6.85 3.55
CA THR A 125 -13.94 7.47 2.25
C THR A 125 -15.32 8.12 2.22
N GLY A 126 -16.16 7.76 3.18
CA GLY A 126 -17.53 8.29 3.30
C GLY A 126 -17.68 9.50 4.23
#